data_6c5a9b25ebf36215641d989ee605427a
#
_entry.id   6c5a9b25ebf36215641d989ee605427a
#
_cell.length_a   1.000
_cell.length_b   1.000
_cell.length_c   1.000
_cell.angle_alpha   90.00
_cell.angle_beta   90.00
_cell.angle_gamma   90.00
#
_symmetry.space_group_name_H-M   'P 1'
#
loop_
_entity.id
_entity.type
_entity.pdbx_description
1 polymer ?
#
loop_
_entity_poly.entity_id
_entity_poly.type
_entity_poly.pdbx_seq_one_letter_code
_entity_poly.pdbx_strand_id
1 'polypeptide(L)'
;VICGTTGWLNDIEKIKRYCETNNSTFLFSPNFSLGVNLFFKINNSVSKIMRNSDEFDLRISEVHHTSKIDSPSGTALKIKKDIDSILNKDAQIESKRIGSNNGTHEVIYESYSDLIKISHTAKNRDSFALGSIVCAQWIISQNGFFEMDDFLNDSL
;
A
#
# COMPACT_ATOMS: atom_id res chain seq x y z
N VAL A 1 -19.04 -3.80 7.68
CA VAL A 1 -18.86 -2.65 6.76
C VAL A 1 -17.49 -2.74 6.12
N ILE A 2 -17.41 -2.44 4.80
CA ILE A 2 -16.14 -2.22 4.07
C ILE A 2 -16.06 -0.73 3.74
N CYS A 3 -14.98 -0.06 4.12
CA CYS A 3 -14.82 1.38 3.95
C CYS A 3 -13.49 1.74 3.26
N GLY A 4 -13.59 2.40 2.10
CA GLY A 4 -12.44 2.92 1.35
C GLY A 4 -12.27 4.43 1.42
N THR A 5 -13.19 5.14 2.09
CA THR A 5 -13.13 6.61 2.21
C THR A 5 -12.21 7.04 3.35
N THR A 6 -11.53 8.17 3.21
CA THR A 6 -10.46 8.60 4.13
C THR A 6 -10.80 9.86 4.96
N GLY A 7 -11.87 10.58 4.63
CA GLY A 7 -12.19 11.89 5.24
C GLY A 7 -12.67 11.84 6.71
N TRP A 8 -12.80 10.65 7.31
CA TRP A 8 -13.36 10.42 8.64
C TRP A 8 -12.35 9.90 9.68
N LEU A 9 -11.08 9.80 9.35
CA LEU A 9 -10.07 9.14 10.19
C LEU A 9 -9.91 9.74 11.59
N ASN A 10 -10.33 10.98 11.79
CA ASN A 10 -10.38 11.59 13.13
C ASN A 10 -11.39 10.90 14.07
N ASP A 11 -12.34 10.15 13.52
CA ASP A 11 -13.36 9.43 14.28
C ASP A 11 -13.05 7.92 14.44
N ILE A 12 -11.86 7.47 14.06
CA ILE A 12 -11.49 6.04 14.03
C ILE A 12 -11.71 5.35 15.39
N GLU A 13 -11.38 6.02 16.48
CA GLU A 13 -11.54 5.49 17.84
C GLU A 13 -13.03 5.37 18.24
N LYS A 14 -13.92 6.20 17.69
CA LYS A 14 -15.35 6.06 17.88
C LYS A 14 -15.89 4.82 17.17
N ILE A 15 -15.41 4.57 15.95
CA ILE A 15 -15.82 3.39 15.16
C ILE A 15 -15.32 2.11 15.81
N LYS A 16 -14.08 2.06 16.31
CA LYS A 16 -13.53 0.91 17.04
C LYS A 16 -14.41 0.57 18.24
N ARG A 17 -14.70 1.57 19.11
CA ARG A 17 -15.58 1.38 20.27
C ARG A 17 -16.99 0.94 19.87
N TYR A 18 -17.53 1.50 18.78
CA TYR A 18 -18.85 1.08 18.28
C TYR A 18 -18.86 -0.39 17.90
N CYS A 19 -17.81 -0.85 17.19
CA CYS A 19 -17.68 -2.26 16.82
C CYS A 19 -17.65 -3.18 18.06
N GLU A 20 -16.84 -2.82 19.06
CA GLU A 20 -16.71 -3.57 20.31
C GLU A 20 -18.04 -3.65 21.09
N THR A 21 -18.75 -2.50 21.23
CA THR A 21 -19.98 -2.45 22.04
C THR A 21 -21.21 -3.03 21.36
N ASN A 22 -21.24 -3.07 20.03
CA ASN A 22 -22.40 -3.50 19.26
C ASN A 22 -22.20 -4.83 18.51
N ASN A 23 -21.11 -5.55 18.80
CA ASN A 23 -20.77 -6.81 18.16
C ASN A 23 -20.80 -6.69 16.62
N SER A 24 -20.21 -5.61 16.10
CA SER A 24 -20.24 -5.23 14.69
C SER A 24 -18.87 -5.33 14.06
N THR A 25 -18.84 -5.49 12.73
CA THR A 25 -17.59 -5.62 11.99
C THR A 25 -17.38 -4.46 11.01
N PHE A 26 -16.18 -3.88 11.04
CA PHE A 26 -15.78 -2.81 10.15
C PHE A 26 -14.35 -3.07 9.65
N LEU A 27 -14.14 -3.05 8.33
CA LEU A 27 -12.81 -3.10 7.74
C LEU A 27 -12.55 -1.81 6.96
N PHE A 28 -11.47 -1.15 7.31
CA PHE A 28 -10.99 0.06 6.65
C PHE A 28 -9.74 -0.21 5.83
N SER A 29 -9.71 0.31 4.61
CA SER A 29 -8.47 0.42 3.84
C SER A 29 -8.55 1.62 2.87
N PRO A 30 -7.53 2.49 2.83
CA PRO A 30 -7.46 3.55 1.82
C PRO A 30 -7.22 2.99 0.40
N ASN A 31 -6.83 1.71 0.30
CA ASN A 31 -6.57 1.03 -0.96
C ASN A 31 -6.90 -0.47 -0.85
N PHE A 32 -7.90 -0.93 -1.58
CA PHE A 32 -8.33 -2.33 -1.60
C PHE A 32 -7.63 -3.19 -2.66
N SER A 33 -6.71 -2.66 -3.47
CA SER A 33 -5.95 -3.51 -4.39
C SER A 33 -5.07 -4.49 -3.63
N LEU A 34 -5.38 -5.78 -3.73
CA LEU A 34 -4.57 -6.84 -3.12
C LEU A 34 -3.13 -6.78 -3.63
N GLY A 35 -2.94 -6.57 -4.94
CA GLY A 35 -1.61 -6.46 -5.55
C GLY A 35 -0.78 -5.33 -4.96
N VAL A 36 -1.38 -4.15 -4.73
CA VAL A 36 -0.69 -3.00 -4.09
C VAL A 36 -0.33 -3.32 -2.64
N ASN A 37 -1.24 -3.94 -1.88
CA ASN A 37 -0.99 -4.25 -0.47
C ASN A 37 0.06 -5.38 -0.30
N LEU A 38 0.04 -6.39 -1.17
CA LEU A 38 1.13 -7.39 -1.25
C LEU A 38 2.47 -6.74 -1.62
N PHE A 39 2.46 -5.79 -2.56
CA PHE A 39 3.64 -5.03 -2.93
C PHE A 39 4.22 -4.24 -1.75
N PHE A 40 3.39 -3.62 -0.89
CA PHE A 40 3.86 -3.00 0.36
C PHE A 40 4.54 -4.01 1.28
N LYS A 41 3.95 -5.20 1.50
CA LYS A 41 4.55 -6.25 2.34
C LYS A 41 5.90 -6.75 1.79
N ILE A 42 5.98 -6.96 0.47
CA ILE A 42 7.23 -7.35 -0.21
C ILE A 42 8.30 -6.27 0.00
N ASN A 43 7.97 -5.00 -0.24
CA ASN A 43 8.91 -3.90 -0.06
C ASN A 43 9.39 -3.78 1.40
N ASN A 44 8.48 -3.92 2.37
CA ASN A 44 8.85 -3.91 3.79
C ASN A 44 9.82 -5.05 4.14
N SER A 45 9.62 -6.24 3.57
CA SER A 45 10.51 -7.38 3.77
C SER A 45 11.87 -7.16 3.12
N VAL A 46 11.89 -6.69 1.88
CA VAL A 46 13.14 -6.38 1.16
C VAL A 46 13.89 -5.24 1.84
N SER A 47 13.21 -4.17 2.27
CA SER A 47 13.86 -3.07 3.00
C SER A 47 14.54 -3.54 4.29
N LYS A 48 13.93 -4.49 5.01
CA LYS A 48 14.58 -5.09 6.20
C LYS A 48 15.86 -5.84 5.83
N ILE A 49 15.87 -6.57 4.71
CA ILE A 49 17.05 -7.28 4.21
C ILE A 49 18.14 -6.28 3.79
N MET A 50 17.74 -5.20 3.09
CA MET A 50 18.65 -4.18 2.56
C MET A 50 19.17 -3.19 3.61
N ARG A 51 18.76 -3.31 4.88
CA ARG A 51 19.09 -2.34 5.94
C ARG A 51 20.60 -2.10 6.13
N ASN A 52 21.41 -3.12 5.94
CA ASN A 52 22.86 -3.08 6.14
C ASN A 52 23.65 -3.14 4.83
N SER A 53 23.01 -2.84 3.71
CA SER A 53 23.59 -2.86 2.35
C SER A 53 23.83 -1.43 1.87
N ASP A 54 24.81 -0.75 2.46
CA ASP A 54 25.07 0.67 2.22
C ASP A 54 25.62 0.96 0.81
N GLU A 55 26.11 -0.07 0.11
CA GLU A 55 26.54 0.02 -1.29
C GLU A 55 25.42 0.20 -2.29
N PHE A 56 24.14 0.03 -1.86
CA PHE A 56 22.98 0.22 -2.74
C PHE A 56 22.33 1.59 -2.53
N ASP A 57 22.27 2.35 -3.61
CA ASP A 57 21.43 3.54 -3.71
C ASP A 57 19.96 3.15 -3.88
N LEU A 58 19.08 3.87 -3.20
CA LEU A 58 17.64 3.63 -3.20
C LEU A 58 16.90 4.73 -3.93
N ARG A 59 16.01 4.35 -4.85
CA ARG A 59 15.04 5.26 -5.45
C ARG A 59 13.69 4.61 -5.62
N ILE A 60 12.64 5.43 -5.59
CA ILE A 60 11.25 5.05 -5.87
C ILE A 60 10.86 5.72 -7.18
N SER A 61 10.23 4.99 -8.08
CA SER A 61 9.69 5.53 -9.33
C SER A 61 8.21 5.22 -9.43
N GLU A 62 7.43 6.19 -9.91
CA GLU A 62 6.01 5.98 -10.22
C GLU A 62 5.62 6.56 -11.58
N VAL A 63 4.71 5.87 -12.27
CA VAL A 63 4.12 6.34 -13.53
C VAL A 63 2.61 6.21 -13.44
N HIS A 64 1.88 7.30 -13.77
CA HIS A 64 0.42 7.32 -13.88
C HIS A 64 -0.03 8.05 -15.16
N HIS A 65 -1.33 7.98 -15.44
CA HIS A 65 -1.95 8.71 -16.55
C HIS A 65 -1.83 10.24 -16.40
N THR A 66 -1.90 10.95 -17.52
CA THR A 66 -1.70 12.40 -17.55
C THR A 66 -2.77 13.21 -16.80
N SER A 67 -3.97 12.65 -16.60
CA SER A 67 -5.06 13.30 -15.85
C SER A 67 -4.98 13.09 -14.33
N LYS A 68 -3.98 12.39 -13.80
CA LYS A 68 -3.79 12.24 -12.34
C LYS A 68 -3.20 13.51 -11.75
N ILE A 69 -3.94 14.14 -10.83
CA ILE A 69 -3.63 15.46 -10.26
C ILE A 69 -2.53 15.36 -9.19
N ASP A 70 -2.69 14.42 -8.24
CA ASP A 70 -1.73 14.25 -7.15
C ASP A 70 -0.38 13.69 -7.65
N SER A 71 0.70 14.32 -7.21
CA SER A 71 2.10 13.92 -7.51
C SER A 71 3.01 14.31 -6.35
N PRO A 72 3.70 13.34 -5.69
CA PRO A 72 3.59 11.89 -5.89
C PRO A 72 2.22 11.33 -5.52
N SER A 73 1.91 10.10 -6.01
CA SER A 73 0.69 9.38 -5.64
C SER A 73 0.70 8.96 -4.17
N GLY A 74 -0.51 8.78 -3.58
CA GLY A 74 -0.64 8.27 -2.22
C GLY A 74 0.06 6.92 -2.02
N THR A 75 0.07 6.04 -3.03
CA THR A 75 0.80 4.77 -3.01
C THR A 75 2.31 4.98 -2.92
N ALA A 76 2.88 5.88 -3.74
CA ALA A 76 4.31 6.18 -3.70
C ALA A 76 4.72 6.82 -2.37
N LEU A 77 3.89 7.71 -1.82
CA LEU A 77 4.13 8.31 -0.49
C LEU A 77 4.12 7.27 0.63
N LYS A 78 3.20 6.28 0.57
CA LYS A 78 3.19 5.19 1.54
C LYS A 78 4.43 4.31 1.42
N ILE A 79 4.84 3.93 0.20
CA ILE A 79 6.08 3.18 -0.04
C ILE A 79 7.27 3.92 0.59
N LYS A 80 7.42 5.21 0.28
CA LYS A 80 8.47 6.05 0.84
C LYS A 80 8.45 6.04 2.37
N LYS A 81 7.30 6.33 2.97
CA LYS A 81 7.14 6.36 4.44
C LYS A 81 7.57 5.06 5.09
N ASP A 82 7.14 3.92 4.54
CA ASP A 82 7.44 2.60 5.07
C ASP A 82 8.95 2.31 4.97
N ILE A 83 9.55 2.56 3.80
CA ILE A 83 10.99 2.35 3.55
C ILE A 83 11.84 3.26 4.42
N ASP A 84 11.53 4.56 4.48
CA ASP A 84 12.29 5.54 5.27
C ASP A 84 12.31 5.15 6.75
N SER A 85 11.16 4.66 7.28
CA SER A 85 11.09 4.21 8.67
C SER A 85 11.92 2.95 8.96
N ILE A 86 12.09 2.06 7.95
CA ILE A 86 12.85 0.82 8.08
C ILE A 86 14.35 1.08 7.92
N LEU A 87 14.74 1.88 6.92
CA LEU A 87 16.13 2.12 6.56
C LEU A 87 16.75 3.35 7.25
N ASN A 88 15.92 4.19 7.89
CA ASN A 88 16.33 5.50 8.41
C ASN A 88 17.02 6.36 7.33
N LYS A 89 16.45 6.35 6.12
CA LYS A 89 16.91 7.10 4.94
C LYS A 89 15.76 7.98 4.43
N ASP A 90 16.07 8.95 3.57
CA ASP A 90 15.10 9.81 2.88
C ASP A 90 15.06 9.42 1.39
N ALA A 91 14.27 8.41 1.05
CA ALA A 91 14.16 7.90 -0.31
C ALA A 91 13.55 8.95 -1.25
N GLN A 92 14.13 9.13 -2.42
CA GLN A 92 13.62 10.04 -3.44
C GLN A 92 12.55 9.37 -4.30
N ILE A 93 11.50 10.13 -4.64
CA ILE A 93 10.42 9.66 -5.54
C ILE A 93 10.55 10.40 -6.88
N GLU A 94 10.69 9.63 -7.95
CA GLU A 94 10.53 10.13 -9.32
C GLU A 94 9.11 9.85 -9.79
N SER A 95 8.34 10.91 -10.08
CA SER A 95 6.95 10.80 -10.54
C SER A 95 6.83 11.18 -12.01
N LYS A 96 6.21 10.32 -12.82
CA LYS A 96 5.93 10.56 -14.24
C LYS A 96 4.43 10.50 -14.54
N ARG A 97 3.99 11.30 -15.49
CA ARG A 97 2.60 11.31 -16.01
C ARG A 97 2.66 11.03 -17.50
N ILE A 98 2.25 9.79 -17.89
CA ILE A 98 2.42 9.27 -19.26
C ILE A 98 1.15 8.58 -19.73
N GLY A 99 0.55 9.09 -20.81
CA GLY A 99 -0.56 8.46 -21.51
C GLY A 99 -1.72 8.06 -20.61
N SER A 100 -2.13 6.78 -20.70
CA SER A 100 -3.24 6.18 -19.95
C SER A 100 -2.78 5.16 -18.89
N ASN A 101 -1.55 5.27 -18.39
CA ASN A 101 -1.00 4.32 -17.40
C ASN A 101 -1.85 4.29 -16.13
N ASN A 102 -2.34 3.12 -15.74
CA ASN A 102 -3.21 2.94 -14.56
C ASN A 102 -2.47 3.02 -13.21
N GLY A 103 -1.15 3.01 -13.25
CA GLY A 103 -0.27 3.08 -12.08
C GLY A 103 0.80 1.99 -12.12
N THR A 104 2.05 2.42 -12.25
CA THR A 104 3.23 1.57 -12.07
C THR A 104 4.06 2.15 -10.93
N HIS A 105 4.48 1.32 -9.99
CA HIS A 105 5.34 1.70 -8.88
C HIS A 105 6.54 0.76 -8.84
N GLU A 106 7.73 1.33 -8.70
CA GLU A 106 8.97 0.58 -8.65
C GLU A 106 9.79 1.04 -7.45
N VAL A 107 10.40 0.08 -6.76
CA VAL A 107 11.46 0.33 -5.77
C VAL A 107 12.73 -0.27 -6.32
N ILE A 108 13.76 0.53 -6.38
CA ILE A 108 15.00 0.22 -7.08
C ILE A 108 16.16 0.40 -6.11
N TYR A 109 16.93 -0.66 -5.94
CA TYR A 109 18.19 -0.69 -5.23
C TYR A 109 19.31 -0.91 -6.26
N GLU A 110 20.24 0.01 -6.38
CA GLU A 110 21.26 -0.02 -7.43
C GLU A 110 22.65 0.19 -6.81
N SER A 111 23.57 -0.69 -7.14
CA SER A 111 24.99 -0.59 -6.80
C SER A 111 25.82 -0.44 -8.08
N TYR A 112 27.14 -0.36 -7.95
CA TYR A 112 28.04 -0.36 -9.10
C TYR A 112 27.89 -1.62 -9.99
N SER A 113 27.62 -2.77 -9.38
CA SER A 113 27.59 -4.08 -10.08
C SER A 113 26.21 -4.66 -10.26
N ASP A 114 25.21 -4.25 -9.44
CA ASP A 114 23.92 -4.93 -9.37
C ASP A 114 22.75 -3.96 -9.34
N LEU A 115 21.64 -4.40 -9.90
CA LEU A 115 20.36 -3.71 -9.84
C LEU A 115 19.27 -4.66 -9.39
N ILE A 116 18.65 -4.35 -8.24
CA ILE A 116 17.48 -5.05 -7.72
C ILE A 116 16.27 -4.16 -7.92
N LYS A 117 15.27 -4.63 -8.66
CA LYS A 117 14.04 -3.89 -8.92
C LYS A 117 12.82 -4.69 -8.54
N ILE A 118 11.95 -4.08 -7.73
CA ILE A 118 10.65 -4.63 -7.37
C ILE A 118 9.61 -3.72 -8.01
N SER A 119 8.68 -4.29 -8.79
CA SER A 119 7.71 -3.53 -9.55
C SER A 119 6.30 -4.06 -9.36
N HIS A 120 5.33 -3.15 -9.25
CA HIS A 120 3.90 -3.40 -9.35
C HIS A 120 3.31 -2.54 -10.45
N THR A 121 2.53 -3.15 -11.35
CA THR A 121 1.80 -2.44 -12.41
C THR A 121 0.33 -2.81 -12.36
N ALA A 122 -0.53 -1.81 -12.20
CA ALA A 122 -1.97 -1.98 -12.30
C ALA A 122 -2.38 -2.09 -13.78
N LYS A 123 -2.88 -3.25 -14.19
CA LYS A 123 -3.36 -3.47 -15.58
C LYS A 123 -4.70 -2.76 -15.84
N ASN A 124 -5.56 -2.70 -14.82
CA ASN A 124 -6.85 -2.04 -14.81
C ASN A 124 -7.24 -1.65 -13.37
N ARG A 125 -8.45 -1.16 -13.16
CA ARG A 125 -8.97 -0.78 -11.84
C ARG A 125 -9.76 -1.88 -11.14
N ASP A 126 -9.94 -3.04 -11.74
CA ASP A 126 -10.76 -4.12 -11.19
C ASP A 126 -10.20 -4.69 -9.89
N SER A 127 -8.87 -4.61 -9.71
CA SER A 127 -8.18 -5.05 -8.49
C SER A 127 -8.71 -4.38 -7.21
N PHE A 128 -9.20 -3.15 -7.28
CA PHE A 128 -9.79 -2.45 -6.13
C PHE A 128 -11.16 -3.02 -5.76
N ALA A 129 -12.01 -3.26 -6.77
CA ALA A 129 -13.34 -3.85 -6.58
C ALA A 129 -13.22 -5.30 -6.10
N LEU A 130 -12.38 -6.11 -6.75
CA LEU A 130 -12.15 -7.51 -6.38
C LEU A 130 -11.61 -7.62 -4.95
N GLY A 131 -10.64 -6.80 -4.58
CA GLY A 131 -10.09 -6.80 -3.23
C GLY A 131 -11.12 -6.42 -2.17
N SER A 132 -11.99 -5.44 -2.45
CA SER A 132 -13.08 -5.09 -1.52
C SER A 132 -14.09 -6.22 -1.35
N ILE A 133 -14.39 -6.99 -2.41
CA ILE A 133 -15.28 -8.14 -2.36
C ILE A 133 -14.66 -9.26 -1.51
N VAL A 134 -13.39 -9.56 -1.71
CA VAL A 134 -12.68 -10.61 -0.95
C VAL A 134 -12.62 -10.22 0.53
N CYS A 135 -12.29 -8.97 0.85
CA CYS A 135 -12.34 -8.47 2.23
C CYS A 135 -13.76 -8.54 2.82
N ALA A 136 -14.80 -8.23 2.01
CA ALA A 136 -16.18 -8.32 2.46
C ALA A 136 -16.60 -9.76 2.80
N GLN A 137 -16.11 -10.75 2.06
CA GLN A 137 -16.32 -12.16 2.37
C GLN A 137 -15.59 -12.57 3.65
N TRP A 138 -14.35 -12.15 3.80
CA TRP A 138 -13.54 -12.48 4.97
C TRP A 138 -14.13 -11.94 6.28
N ILE A 139 -14.62 -10.69 6.31
CA ILE A 139 -15.14 -10.07 7.54
C ILE A 139 -16.47 -10.67 8.02
N ILE A 140 -17.16 -11.54 7.25
CA ILE A 140 -18.44 -12.15 7.66
C ILE A 140 -18.28 -12.97 8.94
N SER A 141 -17.13 -13.62 9.11
CA SER A 141 -16.80 -14.43 10.28
C SER A 141 -16.05 -13.67 11.38
N GLN A 142 -15.77 -12.39 11.17
CA GLN A 142 -14.99 -11.57 12.09
C GLN A 142 -15.88 -10.66 12.95
N ASN A 143 -15.32 -10.19 14.06
CA ASN A 143 -15.97 -9.22 14.93
C ASN A 143 -14.98 -8.18 15.42
N GLY A 144 -15.25 -6.89 15.17
CA GLY A 144 -14.39 -5.79 15.57
C GLY A 144 -13.99 -4.88 14.42
N PHE A 145 -12.94 -4.09 14.64
CA PHE A 145 -12.36 -3.19 13.65
C PHE A 145 -11.08 -3.79 13.08
N PHE A 146 -10.99 -3.80 11.75
CA PHE A 146 -9.89 -4.39 11.00
C PHE A 146 -9.34 -3.43 9.95
N GLU A 147 -8.08 -3.63 9.61
CA GLU A 147 -7.40 -2.99 8.48
C GLU A 147 -6.96 -4.05 7.44
N MET A 148 -6.47 -3.60 6.29
CA MET A 148 -6.01 -4.51 5.24
C MET A 148 -4.89 -5.45 5.71
N ASP A 149 -4.05 -4.99 6.62
CA ASP A 149 -2.95 -5.82 7.16
C ASP A 149 -3.47 -7.00 7.99
N ASP A 150 -4.58 -6.83 8.71
CA ASP A 150 -5.21 -7.92 9.47
C ASP A 150 -5.72 -9.00 8.53
N PHE A 151 -6.44 -8.59 7.47
CA PHE A 151 -6.90 -9.49 6.41
C PHE A 151 -5.74 -10.27 5.77
N LEU A 152 -4.67 -9.57 5.39
CA LEU A 152 -3.53 -10.21 4.72
C LEU A 152 -2.75 -11.15 5.64
N ASN A 153 -2.66 -10.83 6.94
CA ASN A 153 -1.97 -11.69 7.90
C ASN A 153 -2.73 -12.99 8.18
N ASP A 154 -4.07 -12.93 8.13
CA ASP A 154 -4.92 -14.11 8.35
C ASP A 154 -5.05 -14.96 7.07
N SER A 155 -4.87 -14.37 5.89
CA SER A 155 -5.09 -15.01 4.58
C SER A 155 -3.82 -15.54 3.91
N LEU A 156 -2.62 -15.20 4.43
CA LEU A 156 -1.31 -15.60 3.91
C LEU A 156 -0.59 -16.53 4.89
#